data_2dfed9b57d4915408c5f2333fae9b714
#
_entry.id   2dfed9b57d4915408c5f2333fae9b714
#
_cell.length_a   1.000
_cell.length_b   1.000
_cell.length_c   1.000
_cell.angle_alpha   90.00
_cell.angle_beta   90.00
_cell.angle_gamma   90.00
#
_symmetry.space_group_name_H-M   'P 1'
#
loop_
_entity.id
_entity.type
_entity.pdbx_description
1 polymer ?
#
loop_
_entity_poly.entity_id
_entity_poly.type
_entity_poly.pdbx_seq_one_letter_code
_entity_poly.pdbx_strand_id
1 'polypeptide(L)'
;MDMTLESCRKFVEVLASDAPAPGGGGAAALVGAIGTALGNMVGSLTVGKKKYAEVEAEIIALKAKCDALQTELLNQVVADDIGFVPLAKAYGIPKDDPNRDAILEEATITACAVPMHIMELCCEAIGYIKVFADKGSRLAVSDAGCGAVCCKAALQAASLNVFINTKSLKNREVAEQMNAKANGMLNTYCALADEIFNTVKAGFGQ
;
A
#
# COMPACT_ATOMS: atom_id res chain seq x y z
N MET A 1 -8.38 -14.75 10.45
CA MET A 1 -7.48 -15.77 9.80
C MET A 1 -6.42 -14.99 9.06
N ASP A 2 -5.17 -15.39 9.14
CA ASP A 2 -4.11 -14.72 8.36
C ASP A 2 -4.12 -15.22 6.91
N MET A 3 -4.72 -14.44 6.03
CA MET A 3 -4.86 -14.76 4.61
C MET A 3 -3.54 -14.70 3.84
N THR A 4 -2.48 -14.13 4.44
CA THR A 4 -1.15 -14.09 3.80
C THR A 4 -0.45 -15.45 3.86
N LEU A 5 -0.89 -16.36 4.73
CA LEU A 5 -0.40 -17.73 4.85
C LEU A 5 -1.13 -18.72 3.94
N GLU A 6 -2.20 -18.28 3.30
CA GLU A 6 -2.99 -19.09 2.37
C GLU A 6 -2.41 -19.05 0.95
N SER A 7 -2.88 -19.96 0.10
CA SER A 7 -2.50 -19.90 -1.32
C SER A 7 -3.07 -18.64 -1.99
N CYS A 8 -2.38 -18.13 -3.02
CA CYS A 8 -2.91 -17.01 -3.84
C CYS A 8 -4.32 -17.30 -4.37
N ARG A 9 -4.61 -18.59 -4.72
CA ARG A 9 -5.96 -18.98 -5.17
C ARG A 9 -6.98 -18.81 -4.07
N LYS A 10 -6.65 -19.25 -2.84
CA LYS A 10 -7.56 -19.13 -1.70
C LYS A 10 -7.80 -17.67 -1.32
N PHE A 11 -6.77 -16.84 -1.34
CA PHE A 11 -6.91 -15.40 -1.12
C PHE A 11 -7.92 -14.77 -2.09
N VAL A 12 -7.74 -15.01 -3.41
CA VAL A 12 -8.62 -14.45 -4.45
C VAL A 12 -10.06 -15.02 -4.34
N GLU A 13 -10.19 -16.31 -4.03
CA GLU A 13 -11.51 -16.94 -3.83
C GLU A 13 -12.28 -16.30 -2.67
N VAL A 14 -11.63 -16.09 -1.52
CA VAL A 14 -12.25 -15.47 -0.35
C VAL A 14 -12.56 -14.00 -0.61
N LEU A 15 -11.61 -13.25 -1.22
CA LEU A 15 -11.85 -11.85 -1.59
C LEU A 15 -13.03 -11.66 -2.54
N ALA A 16 -13.33 -12.64 -3.40
CA ALA A 16 -14.44 -12.60 -4.34
C ALA A 16 -15.78 -13.06 -3.73
N SER A 17 -15.79 -13.49 -2.48
CA SER A 17 -17.00 -13.99 -1.78
C SER A 17 -17.72 -12.87 -1.02
N ASP A 18 -18.72 -13.25 -0.24
CA ASP A 18 -19.43 -12.39 0.71
C ASP A 18 -18.78 -12.34 2.10
N ALA A 19 -17.57 -12.90 2.23
CA ALA A 19 -16.79 -12.83 3.45
C ALA A 19 -16.48 -11.36 3.81
N PRO A 20 -16.62 -10.98 5.10
CA PRO A 20 -16.37 -9.60 5.52
C PRO A 20 -14.90 -9.17 5.37
N ALA A 21 -13.97 -10.12 5.26
CA ALA A 21 -12.52 -9.93 5.13
C ALA A 21 -11.88 -11.12 4.38
N PRO A 22 -10.77 -10.88 3.61
CA PRO A 22 -10.15 -9.59 3.37
C PRO A 22 -11.00 -8.69 2.48
N GLY A 23 -10.89 -7.36 2.69
CA GLY A 23 -11.54 -6.35 1.86
C GLY A 23 -10.54 -5.60 0.97
N GLY A 24 -10.99 -4.41 0.52
CA GLY A 24 -10.18 -3.56 -0.37
C GLY A 24 -8.87 -3.08 0.24
N GLY A 25 -8.83 -2.84 1.56
CA GLY A 25 -7.62 -2.43 2.27
C GLY A 25 -6.59 -3.56 2.35
N GLY A 26 -7.02 -4.76 2.76
CA GLY A 26 -6.16 -5.94 2.77
C GLY A 26 -5.63 -6.30 1.36
N ALA A 27 -6.47 -6.19 0.33
CA ALA A 27 -6.05 -6.38 -1.06
C ALA A 27 -5.03 -5.31 -1.49
N ALA A 28 -5.22 -4.05 -1.12
CA ALA A 28 -4.27 -2.97 -1.41
C ALA A 28 -2.91 -3.23 -0.75
N ALA A 29 -2.90 -3.66 0.52
CA ALA A 29 -1.68 -4.01 1.24
C ALA A 29 -0.90 -5.14 0.54
N LEU A 30 -1.59 -6.21 0.13
CA LEU A 30 -0.97 -7.32 -0.61
C LEU A 30 -0.38 -6.86 -1.96
N VAL A 31 -1.09 -6.05 -2.72
CA VAL A 31 -0.59 -5.50 -4.00
C VAL A 31 0.62 -4.60 -3.76
N GLY A 32 0.62 -3.80 -2.70
CA GLY A 32 1.76 -3.00 -2.28
C GLY A 32 2.99 -3.84 -1.93
N ALA A 33 2.80 -4.95 -1.21
CA ALA A 33 3.87 -5.90 -0.89
C ALA A 33 4.47 -6.53 -2.16
N ILE A 34 3.63 -6.94 -3.11
CA ILE A 34 4.05 -7.48 -4.42
C ILE A 34 4.86 -6.44 -5.19
N GLY A 35 4.36 -5.17 -5.24
CA GLY A 35 5.07 -4.10 -5.92
C GLY A 35 6.44 -3.81 -5.30
N THR A 36 6.51 -3.80 -3.98
CA THR A 36 7.77 -3.63 -3.22
C THR A 36 8.75 -4.78 -3.50
N ALA A 37 8.26 -6.02 -3.56
CA ALA A 37 9.06 -7.20 -3.85
C ALA A 37 9.66 -7.16 -5.27
N LEU A 38 8.90 -6.68 -6.26
CA LEU A 38 9.40 -6.48 -7.63
C LEU A 38 10.55 -5.46 -7.68
N GLY A 39 10.42 -4.34 -6.96
CA GLY A 39 11.52 -3.39 -6.82
C GLY A 39 12.75 -4.02 -6.14
N ASN A 40 12.55 -4.75 -5.04
CA ASN A 40 13.62 -5.43 -4.30
C ASN A 40 14.34 -6.50 -5.14
N MET A 41 13.62 -7.17 -6.04
CA MET A 41 14.19 -8.11 -7.01
C MET A 41 15.25 -7.44 -7.90
N VAL A 42 15.00 -6.20 -8.36
CA VAL A 42 16.00 -5.43 -9.12
C VAL A 42 17.27 -5.22 -8.30
N GLY A 43 17.11 -4.89 -7.00
CA GLY A 43 18.23 -4.80 -6.06
C GLY A 43 18.99 -6.11 -5.94
N SER A 44 18.30 -7.23 -5.77
CA SER A 44 18.90 -8.57 -5.69
C SER A 44 19.69 -8.94 -6.93
N LEU A 45 19.21 -8.53 -8.11
CA LEU A 45 19.88 -8.74 -9.39
C LEU A 45 20.98 -7.71 -9.69
N THR A 46 21.18 -6.74 -8.79
CA THR A 46 22.24 -5.72 -8.90
C THR A 46 23.45 -6.08 -8.05
N VAL A 47 23.26 -6.54 -6.84
CA VAL A 47 24.31 -6.86 -5.85
C VAL A 47 25.24 -7.95 -6.39
N GLY A 48 26.55 -7.82 -6.09
CA GLY A 48 27.60 -8.77 -6.50
C GLY A 48 28.07 -8.63 -7.95
N LYS A 49 27.54 -7.68 -8.71
CA LYS A 49 27.97 -7.44 -10.10
C LYS A 49 28.99 -6.31 -10.17
N LYS A 50 30.18 -6.56 -10.70
CA LYS A 50 31.28 -5.58 -10.87
C LYS A 50 30.82 -4.27 -11.50
N LYS A 51 29.87 -4.31 -12.45
CA LYS A 51 29.33 -3.13 -13.13
C LYS A 51 28.65 -2.15 -12.18
N TYR A 52 28.14 -2.62 -11.06
CA TYR A 52 27.35 -1.83 -10.10
C TYR A 52 28.04 -1.65 -8.74
N ALA A 53 29.36 -1.92 -8.68
CA ALA A 53 30.16 -1.86 -7.43
C ALA A 53 30.06 -0.50 -6.73
N GLU A 54 29.99 0.60 -7.47
CA GLU A 54 29.90 1.97 -6.92
C GLU A 54 28.59 2.23 -6.16
N VAL A 55 27.49 1.55 -6.52
CA VAL A 55 26.17 1.72 -5.89
C VAL A 55 25.79 0.56 -4.97
N GLU A 56 26.62 -0.48 -4.89
CA GLU A 56 26.29 -1.73 -4.21
C GLU A 56 25.89 -1.54 -2.75
N ALA A 57 26.65 -0.73 -1.99
CA ALA A 57 26.38 -0.47 -0.58
C ALA A 57 25.00 0.21 -0.38
N GLU A 58 24.66 1.16 -1.25
CA GLU A 58 23.38 1.84 -1.24
C GLU A 58 22.24 0.85 -1.57
N ILE A 59 22.44 0.01 -2.58
CA ILE A 59 21.45 -0.99 -2.98
C ILE A 59 21.23 -2.03 -1.88
N ILE A 60 22.27 -2.48 -1.18
CA ILE A 60 22.14 -3.41 -0.05
C ILE A 60 21.32 -2.79 1.09
N ALA A 61 21.62 -1.54 1.45
CA ALA A 61 20.89 -0.84 2.50
C ALA A 61 19.40 -0.65 2.11
N LEU A 62 19.15 -0.35 0.84
CA LEU A 62 17.79 -0.16 0.33
C LEU A 62 17.01 -1.47 0.31
N LYS A 63 17.65 -2.59 -0.06
CA LYS A 63 17.05 -3.92 0.01
C LYS A 63 16.56 -4.27 1.42
N ALA A 64 17.38 -4.02 2.43
CA ALA A 64 16.97 -4.27 3.82
C ALA A 64 15.73 -3.45 4.23
N LYS A 65 15.61 -2.21 3.76
CA LYS A 65 14.40 -1.40 3.96
C LYS A 65 13.19 -2.00 3.22
N CYS A 66 13.38 -2.47 2.00
CA CYS A 66 12.31 -3.13 1.24
C CYS A 66 11.86 -4.43 1.90
N ASP A 67 12.76 -5.23 2.47
CA ASP A 67 12.42 -6.47 3.18
C ASP A 67 11.53 -6.16 4.39
N ALA A 68 11.87 -5.12 5.18
CA ALA A 68 11.05 -4.66 6.28
C ALA A 68 9.69 -4.13 5.81
N LEU A 69 9.67 -3.34 4.73
CA LEU A 69 8.46 -2.75 4.16
C LEU A 69 7.50 -3.83 3.61
N GLN A 70 8.02 -4.86 2.93
CA GLN A 70 7.24 -6.00 2.47
C GLN A 70 6.56 -6.71 3.63
N THR A 71 7.32 -6.96 4.71
CA THR A 71 6.80 -7.60 5.92
C THR A 71 5.69 -6.75 6.53
N GLU A 72 5.91 -5.45 6.65
CA GLU A 72 4.91 -4.54 7.21
C GLU A 72 3.64 -4.46 6.35
N LEU A 73 3.76 -4.38 5.03
CA LEU A 73 2.60 -4.41 4.13
C LEU A 73 1.81 -5.73 4.25
N LEU A 74 2.48 -6.87 4.41
CA LEU A 74 1.80 -8.14 4.66
C LEU A 74 1.08 -8.14 6.02
N ASN A 75 1.68 -7.56 7.07
CA ASN A 75 1.02 -7.39 8.36
C ASN A 75 -0.23 -6.52 8.25
N GLN A 76 -0.23 -5.51 7.36
CA GLN A 76 -1.39 -4.65 7.16
C GLN A 76 -2.59 -5.39 6.54
N VAL A 77 -2.40 -6.53 5.87
CA VAL A 77 -3.52 -7.37 5.41
C VAL A 77 -4.37 -7.84 6.59
N VAL A 78 -3.72 -8.29 7.66
CA VAL A 78 -4.42 -8.73 8.88
C VAL A 78 -4.90 -7.54 9.71
N ALA A 79 -4.11 -6.47 9.76
CA ALA A 79 -4.47 -5.26 10.51
C ALA A 79 -5.73 -4.58 9.95
N ASP A 80 -5.95 -4.62 8.62
CA ASP A 80 -7.16 -4.09 7.99
C ASP A 80 -8.42 -4.84 8.46
N ASP A 81 -8.35 -6.17 8.48
CA ASP A 81 -9.45 -7.00 8.99
C ASP A 81 -9.78 -6.67 10.46
N ILE A 82 -8.75 -6.56 11.30
CA ILE A 82 -8.91 -6.26 12.73
C ILE A 82 -9.42 -4.82 12.94
N GLY A 83 -8.88 -3.87 12.21
CA GLY A 83 -9.21 -2.45 12.30
C GLY A 83 -10.66 -2.12 11.92
N PHE A 84 -11.26 -2.96 11.06
CA PHE A 84 -12.66 -2.79 10.66
C PHE A 84 -13.67 -3.33 11.69
N VAL A 85 -13.27 -4.24 12.57
CA VAL A 85 -14.19 -4.90 13.53
C VAL A 85 -14.93 -3.91 14.45
N PRO A 86 -14.28 -2.89 15.04
CA PRO A 86 -14.99 -1.91 15.87
C PRO A 86 -16.08 -1.15 15.09
N LEU A 87 -15.77 -0.75 13.85
CA LEU A 87 -16.72 -0.03 13.00
C LEU A 87 -17.91 -0.92 12.60
N ALA A 88 -17.66 -2.17 12.23
CA ALA A 88 -18.71 -3.14 11.92
C ALA A 88 -19.65 -3.35 13.12
N LYS A 89 -19.12 -3.45 14.34
CA LYS A 89 -19.93 -3.54 15.57
C LYS A 89 -20.74 -2.26 15.82
N ALA A 90 -20.13 -1.10 15.61
CA ALA A 90 -20.79 0.20 15.83
C ALA A 90 -22.00 0.40 14.89
N TYR A 91 -21.98 -0.12 13.69
CA TYR A 91 -23.14 -0.10 12.78
C TYR A 91 -24.34 -0.87 13.34
N GLY A 92 -24.13 -1.90 14.16
CA GLY A 92 -25.17 -2.70 14.81
C GLY A 92 -25.86 -2.02 16.00
N ILE A 93 -25.34 -0.89 16.50
CA ILE A 93 -25.93 -0.15 17.62
C ILE A 93 -27.28 0.46 17.18
N PRO A 94 -28.37 0.32 17.99
CA PRO A 94 -29.65 0.93 17.69
C PRO A 94 -29.57 2.42 17.41
N LYS A 95 -30.40 2.93 16.49
CA LYS A 95 -30.36 4.34 16.05
C LYS A 95 -30.77 5.32 17.14
N ASP A 96 -31.50 4.88 18.13
CA ASP A 96 -31.99 5.64 19.28
C ASP A 96 -31.06 5.59 20.49
N ASP A 97 -29.94 4.85 20.41
CA ASP A 97 -28.90 4.86 21.46
C ASP A 97 -28.21 6.23 21.50
N PRO A 98 -28.22 6.93 22.65
CA PRO A 98 -27.65 8.26 22.78
C PRO A 98 -26.11 8.32 22.55
N ASN A 99 -25.41 7.20 22.70
CA ASN A 99 -23.95 7.11 22.53
C ASN A 99 -23.54 6.67 21.12
N ARG A 100 -24.50 6.22 20.29
CA ARG A 100 -24.24 5.65 18.97
C ARG A 100 -23.36 6.53 18.09
N ASP A 101 -23.67 7.80 18.05
CA ASP A 101 -22.97 8.76 17.20
C ASP A 101 -21.51 8.96 17.59
N ALA A 102 -21.23 9.03 18.89
CA ALA A 102 -19.86 9.16 19.41
C ALA A 102 -19.06 7.88 19.17
N ILE A 103 -19.67 6.71 19.37
CA ILE A 103 -19.03 5.41 19.14
C ILE A 103 -18.72 5.22 17.64
N LEU A 104 -19.66 5.58 16.76
CA LEU A 104 -19.44 5.52 15.30
C LEU A 104 -18.31 6.45 14.86
N GLU A 105 -18.27 7.67 15.39
CA GLU A 105 -17.23 8.65 15.08
C GLU A 105 -15.84 8.10 15.45
N GLU A 106 -15.65 7.63 16.67
CA GLU A 106 -14.39 7.07 17.16
C GLU A 106 -13.98 5.82 16.37
N ALA A 107 -14.92 4.91 16.14
CA ALA A 107 -14.66 3.68 15.37
C ALA A 107 -14.29 3.98 13.91
N THR A 108 -14.90 5.00 13.31
CA THR A 108 -14.61 5.44 11.93
C THR A 108 -13.21 6.06 11.84
N ILE A 109 -12.82 6.91 12.79
CA ILE A 109 -11.45 7.46 12.86
C ILE A 109 -10.43 6.32 12.99
N THR A 110 -10.69 5.37 13.87
CA THR A 110 -9.83 4.18 14.04
C THR A 110 -9.72 3.37 12.75
N ALA A 111 -10.83 3.15 12.04
CA ALA A 111 -10.85 2.42 10.78
C ALA A 111 -10.11 3.13 9.63
N CYS A 112 -9.83 4.44 9.74
CA CYS A 112 -8.98 5.15 8.77
C CYS A 112 -7.49 4.92 8.98
N ALA A 113 -7.05 4.47 10.16
CA ALA A 113 -5.63 4.41 10.50
C ALA A 113 -4.86 3.40 9.62
N VAL A 114 -5.41 2.20 9.44
CA VAL A 114 -4.75 1.13 8.66
C VAL A 114 -4.63 1.51 7.19
N PRO A 115 -5.69 1.90 6.46
CA PRO A 115 -5.56 2.30 5.07
C PRO A 115 -4.66 3.53 4.87
N MET A 116 -4.62 4.46 5.82
CA MET A 116 -3.69 5.59 5.79
C MET A 116 -2.24 5.11 5.91
N HIS A 117 -1.96 4.15 6.79
CA HIS A 117 -0.64 3.57 6.95
C HIS A 117 -0.22 2.77 5.71
N ILE A 118 -1.12 2.00 5.09
CA ILE A 118 -0.87 1.34 3.80
C ILE A 118 -0.45 2.36 2.74
N MET A 119 -1.11 3.52 2.67
CA MET A 119 -0.73 4.59 1.76
C MET A 119 0.70 5.09 2.01
N GLU A 120 1.08 5.32 3.27
CA GLU A 120 2.43 5.74 3.66
C GLU A 120 3.49 4.72 3.21
N LEU A 121 3.26 3.44 3.48
CA LEU A 121 4.13 2.35 3.07
C LEU A 121 4.28 2.26 1.54
N CYS A 122 3.19 2.44 0.78
CA CYS A 122 3.24 2.49 -0.67
C CYS A 122 4.05 3.69 -1.20
N CYS A 123 3.96 4.84 -0.54
CA CYS A 123 4.77 6.01 -0.87
C CYS A 123 6.27 5.73 -0.70
N GLU A 124 6.65 5.12 0.42
CA GLU A 124 8.04 4.71 0.65
C GLU A 124 8.51 3.71 -0.40
N ALA A 125 7.69 2.69 -0.70
CA ALA A 125 7.98 1.69 -1.73
C ALA A 125 8.27 2.34 -3.10
N ILE A 126 7.41 3.27 -3.54
CA ILE A 126 7.60 3.98 -4.81
C ILE A 126 8.92 4.77 -4.80
N GLY A 127 9.26 5.42 -3.68
CA GLY A 127 10.53 6.12 -3.53
C GLY A 127 11.74 5.17 -3.64
N TYR A 128 11.67 3.99 -3.05
CA TYR A 128 12.75 2.99 -3.15
C TYR A 128 12.84 2.40 -4.56
N ILE A 129 11.72 2.13 -5.20
CA ILE A 129 11.67 1.62 -6.59
C ILE A 129 12.31 2.63 -7.56
N LYS A 130 12.15 3.94 -7.33
CA LYS A 130 12.83 4.97 -8.15
C LYS A 130 14.35 4.79 -8.13
N VAL A 131 14.92 4.55 -6.96
CA VAL A 131 16.38 4.33 -6.85
C VAL A 131 16.80 3.04 -7.57
N PHE A 132 16.03 1.97 -7.44
CA PHE A 132 16.31 0.73 -8.18
C PHE A 132 16.18 0.90 -9.69
N ALA A 133 15.20 1.67 -10.17
CA ALA A 133 15.05 1.98 -11.60
C ALA A 133 16.23 2.79 -12.14
N ASP A 134 16.74 3.74 -11.36
CA ASP A 134 17.84 4.62 -11.78
C ASP A 134 19.21 3.92 -11.74
N LYS A 135 19.48 3.17 -10.66
CA LYS A 135 20.82 2.66 -10.31
C LYS A 135 20.95 1.15 -10.43
N GLY A 136 19.87 0.43 -10.49
CA GLY A 136 19.84 -1.02 -10.48
C GLY A 136 20.17 -1.68 -11.82
N SER A 137 20.10 -2.98 -11.82
CA SER A 137 20.39 -3.83 -12.98
C SER A 137 19.46 -3.55 -14.15
N ARG A 138 20.02 -3.11 -15.27
CA ARG A 138 19.26 -2.86 -16.51
C ARG A 138 18.56 -4.11 -17.06
N LEU A 139 19.03 -5.29 -16.70
CA LEU A 139 18.40 -6.56 -17.12
C LEU A 139 17.05 -6.79 -16.41
N ALA A 140 16.82 -6.15 -15.27
CA ALA A 140 15.61 -6.29 -14.48
C ALA A 140 14.85 -4.96 -14.34
N VAL A 141 15.18 -3.95 -15.14
CA VAL A 141 14.56 -2.61 -14.99
C VAL A 141 13.05 -2.63 -15.26
N SER A 142 12.55 -3.58 -16.06
CA SER A 142 11.12 -3.81 -16.27
C SER A 142 10.39 -4.12 -14.97
N ASP A 143 11.02 -4.87 -14.06
CA ASP A 143 10.43 -5.23 -12.77
C ASP A 143 10.29 -4.00 -11.86
N ALA A 144 11.20 -3.01 -11.96
CA ALA A 144 11.02 -1.72 -11.30
C ALA A 144 9.78 -0.97 -11.85
N GLY A 145 9.57 -0.97 -13.16
CA GLY A 145 8.36 -0.41 -13.78
C GLY A 145 7.09 -1.11 -13.32
N CYS A 146 7.07 -2.45 -13.32
CA CYS A 146 5.96 -3.24 -12.80
C CYS A 146 5.68 -2.95 -11.31
N GLY A 147 6.74 -2.87 -10.50
CA GLY A 147 6.66 -2.56 -9.07
C GLY A 147 6.04 -1.19 -8.81
N ALA A 148 6.45 -0.17 -9.57
CA ALA A 148 5.90 1.18 -9.47
C ALA A 148 4.40 1.21 -9.79
N VAL A 149 3.96 0.52 -10.84
CA VAL A 149 2.54 0.41 -11.22
C VAL A 149 1.74 -0.30 -10.14
N CYS A 150 2.23 -1.40 -9.58
CA CYS A 150 1.57 -2.12 -8.48
C CYS A 150 1.45 -1.24 -7.23
N CYS A 151 2.53 -0.58 -6.80
CA CYS A 151 2.50 0.30 -5.63
C CYS A 151 1.59 1.53 -5.86
N LYS A 152 1.52 2.08 -7.07
CA LYS A 152 0.56 3.14 -7.43
C LYS A 152 -0.87 2.64 -7.29
N ALA A 153 -1.18 1.46 -7.82
CA ALA A 153 -2.52 0.87 -7.71
C ALA A 153 -2.89 0.62 -6.24
N ALA A 154 -1.96 0.11 -5.44
CA ALA A 154 -2.13 -0.09 -4.00
C ALA A 154 -2.41 1.22 -3.26
N LEU A 155 -1.62 2.28 -3.54
CA LEU A 155 -1.79 3.62 -2.97
C LEU A 155 -3.19 4.19 -3.28
N GLN A 156 -3.62 4.08 -4.54
CA GLN A 156 -4.95 4.53 -4.97
C GLN A 156 -6.08 3.71 -4.34
N ALA A 157 -5.94 2.37 -4.28
CA ALA A 157 -6.93 1.50 -3.66
C ALA A 157 -7.07 1.76 -2.16
N ALA A 158 -5.95 1.91 -1.44
CA ALA A 158 -5.97 2.24 -0.01
C ALA A 158 -6.64 3.60 0.25
N SER A 159 -6.43 4.61 -0.61
CA SER A 159 -7.05 5.93 -0.45
C SER A 159 -8.58 5.88 -0.49
N LEU A 160 -9.18 4.98 -1.28
CA LEU A 160 -10.64 4.82 -1.33
C LEU A 160 -11.19 4.33 0.00
N ASN A 161 -10.44 3.52 0.75
CA ASN A 161 -10.84 3.08 2.10
C ASN A 161 -10.73 4.23 3.11
N VAL A 162 -9.78 5.16 2.94
CA VAL A 162 -9.77 6.41 3.72
C VAL A 162 -11.00 7.25 3.39
N PHE A 163 -11.25 7.52 2.11
CA PHE A 163 -12.29 8.46 1.68
C PHE A 163 -13.70 7.97 1.99
N ILE A 164 -13.99 6.66 1.87
CA ILE A 164 -15.32 6.13 2.24
C ILE A 164 -15.58 6.31 3.74
N ASN A 165 -14.56 6.16 4.58
CA ASN A 165 -14.67 6.34 6.01
C ASN A 165 -14.80 7.83 6.38
N THR A 166 -13.91 8.70 5.87
CA THR A 166 -13.95 10.14 6.17
C THR A 166 -15.23 10.82 5.70
N LYS A 167 -15.89 10.29 4.66
CA LYS A 167 -17.20 10.78 4.20
C LYS A 167 -18.27 10.73 5.29
N SER A 168 -18.21 9.72 6.17
CA SER A 168 -19.21 9.50 7.23
C SER A 168 -18.91 10.23 8.53
N LEU A 169 -17.69 10.78 8.71
CA LEU A 169 -17.30 11.51 9.91
C LEU A 169 -18.12 12.80 10.06
N LYS A 170 -18.63 13.04 11.28
CA LYS A 170 -19.31 14.29 11.65
C LYS A 170 -18.31 15.42 11.88
N ASN A 171 -17.14 15.10 12.47
CA ASN A 171 -16.04 16.06 12.62
C ASN A 171 -15.39 16.30 11.26
N ARG A 172 -15.88 17.32 10.56
CA ARG A 172 -15.39 17.67 9.20
C ARG A 172 -13.94 18.14 9.19
N GLU A 173 -13.47 18.75 10.26
CA GLU A 173 -12.07 19.19 10.35
C GLU A 173 -11.11 17.99 10.33
N VAL A 174 -11.38 16.95 11.13
CA VAL A 174 -10.60 15.70 11.12
C VAL A 174 -10.68 15.02 9.76
N ALA A 175 -11.89 14.94 9.16
CA ALA A 175 -12.06 14.36 7.84
C ALA A 175 -11.25 15.09 6.77
N GLU A 176 -11.25 16.42 6.78
CA GLU A 176 -10.51 17.26 5.82
C GLU A 176 -9.00 17.15 6.01
N GLN A 177 -8.50 17.06 7.24
CA GLN A 177 -7.08 16.81 7.52
C GLN A 177 -6.62 15.45 6.96
N MET A 178 -7.41 14.38 7.19
CA MET A 178 -7.13 13.05 6.65
C MET A 178 -7.15 13.05 5.12
N ASN A 179 -8.18 13.66 4.53
CA ASN A 179 -8.31 13.75 3.08
C ASN A 179 -7.19 14.58 2.44
N ALA A 180 -6.77 15.67 3.07
CA ALA A 180 -5.66 16.49 2.59
C ALA A 180 -4.35 15.70 2.58
N LYS A 181 -4.08 14.94 3.66
CA LYS A 181 -2.90 14.05 3.74
C LYS A 181 -2.93 12.99 2.66
N ALA A 182 -4.07 12.29 2.49
CA ALA A 182 -4.24 11.26 1.46
C ALA A 182 -4.06 11.83 0.04
N ASN A 183 -4.67 12.96 -0.26
CA ASN A 183 -4.53 13.62 -1.56
C ASN A 183 -3.11 14.11 -1.82
N GLY A 184 -2.39 14.60 -0.81
CA GLY A 184 -0.97 14.96 -0.91
C GLY A 184 -0.10 13.77 -1.33
N MET A 185 -0.31 12.61 -0.71
CA MET A 185 0.37 11.37 -1.09
C MET A 185 0.03 10.94 -2.51
N LEU A 186 -1.26 10.94 -2.88
CA LEU A 186 -1.69 10.59 -4.24
C LEU A 186 -1.04 11.51 -5.29
N ASN A 187 -1.09 12.82 -5.09
CA ASN A 187 -0.56 13.79 -6.05
C ASN A 187 0.95 13.61 -6.28
N THR A 188 1.69 13.37 -5.21
CA THR A 188 3.15 13.25 -5.28
C THR A 188 3.58 11.89 -5.83
N TYR A 189 3.06 10.82 -5.26
CA TYR A 189 3.63 9.50 -5.52
C TYR A 189 3.00 8.78 -6.71
N CYS A 190 1.76 9.12 -7.10
CA CYS A 190 1.25 8.64 -8.39
C CYS A 190 2.03 9.25 -9.55
N ALA A 191 2.37 10.54 -9.47
CA ALA A 191 3.20 11.20 -10.49
C ALA A 191 4.61 10.58 -10.56
N LEU A 192 5.23 10.28 -9.41
CA LEU A 192 6.53 9.62 -9.34
C LEU A 192 6.47 8.19 -9.93
N ALA A 193 5.43 7.44 -9.63
CA ALA A 193 5.25 6.10 -10.20
C ALA A 193 5.07 6.14 -11.72
N ASP A 194 4.33 7.13 -12.25
CA ASP A 194 4.19 7.36 -13.69
C ASP A 194 5.51 7.76 -14.34
N GLU A 195 6.33 8.58 -13.67
CA GLU A 195 7.68 8.92 -14.13
C GLU A 195 8.55 7.67 -14.25
N ILE A 196 8.55 6.80 -13.22
CA ILE A 196 9.31 5.54 -13.25
C ILE A 196 8.85 4.67 -14.42
N PHE A 197 7.55 4.45 -14.56
CA PHE A 197 6.98 3.65 -15.64
C PHE A 197 7.37 4.20 -17.02
N ASN A 198 7.20 5.51 -17.24
CA ASN A 198 7.50 6.14 -18.52
C ASN A 198 9.00 6.10 -18.84
N THR A 199 9.86 6.29 -17.84
CA THR A 199 11.32 6.19 -18.01
C THR A 199 11.73 4.78 -18.42
N VAL A 200 11.17 3.76 -17.76
CA VAL A 200 11.44 2.36 -18.08
C VAL A 200 10.92 2.02 -19.47
N LYS A 201 9.70 2.44 -19.81
CA LYS A 201 9.08 2.22 -21.14
C LYS A 201 9.89 2.86 -22.26
N ALA A 202 10.34 4.10 -22.08
CA ALA A 202 11.16 4.83 -23.05
C ALA A 202 12.49 4.10 -23.30
N GLY A 203 13.06 3.45 -22.28
CA GLY A 203 14.26 2.62 -22.40
C GLY A 203 14.10 1.41 -23.35
N PHE A 204 12.88 1.03 -23.69
CA PHE A 204 12.54 -0.01 -24.67
C PHE A 204 12.20 0.54 -26.06
N GLY A 205 12.30 1.86 -26.27
CA GLY A 205 12.01 2.48 -27.56
C GLY A 205 10.52 2.63 -27.86
N GLN A 206 9.66 2.66 -26.81
CA GLN A 206 8.20 2.78 -26.91
C GLN A 206 7.70 4.16 -26.46
#